data_d646c79c3e940328302475f56b586500
#
_entry.id   d646c79c3e940328302475f56b586500
#
_cell.length_a   1.000
_cell.length_b   1.000
_cell.length_c   1.000
_cell.angle_alpha   90.00
_cell.angle_beta   90.00
_cell.angle_gamma   90.00
#
_symmetry.space_group_name_H-M   'P 1'
#
loop_
_entity.id
_entity.type
_entity.pdbx_description
1 polymer ?
#
loop_
_entity_poly.entity_id
_entity_poly.type
_entity_poly.pdbx_seq_one_letter_code
_entity_poly.pdbx_strand_id
1 'polypeptide(L)'
;MSDPLGPGPHTRVRRLPEKAAYDEATIFSILDAALICHVAGVVDGLAMALPTLHQRVGRVLYVHGSKSNALLRAVLDAGEASLSVTLFDGLRLARSGFESSIAFRSVVVVGAATEVTDPEEKRRLFDGFVDTVLPGRAAEVRAILEREVNLTIVVAISIDEASAKVSGGPTSDDPEDQALAIWSGTVPARVVYGEPVPDTNGAMARGDIALPDSIRRLLEGG
;
A
#
# COMPACT_ATOMS: atom_id res chain seq x y z
N MET A 1 3.23 3.64 25.81
CA MET A 1 2.99 2.47 24.95
C MET A 1 1.68 2.77 24.23
N SER A 2 1.68 2.84 22.91
CA SER A 2 0.44 3.00 22.14
C SER A 2 -0.40 1.73 22.28
N ASP A 3 -1.72 1.91 22.38
CA ASP A 3 -2.64 0.78 22.42
C ASP A 3 -2.55 -0.01 21.10
N PRO A 4 -2.59 -1.36 21.15
CA PRO A 4 -2.57 -2.18 19.95
C PRO A 4 -3.77 -1.85 19.04
N LEU A 5 -3.58 -1.91 17.72
CA LEU A 5 -4.62 -1.66 16.71
C LEU A 5 -5.59 -2.83 16.52
N GLY A 6 -5.46 -3.90 17.28
CA GLY A 6 -6.28 -5.09 17.18
C GLY A 6 -5.96 -6.14 18.25
N PRO A 7 -6.60 -7.31 18.15
CA PRO A 7 -7.60 -7.69 17.14
C PRO A 7 -8.96 -7.02 17.39
N GLY A 8 -9.44 -6.30 16.40
CA GLY A 8 -10.82 -5.82 16.38
C GLY A 8 -11.82 -6.90 15.93
N PRO A 9 -13.14 -6.61 15.97
CA PRO A 9 -14.17 -7.56 15.57
C PRO A 9 -14.05 -7.97 14.08
N HIS A 10 -13.59 -7.09 13.20
CA HIS A 10 -13.50 -7.29 11.74
C HIS A 10 -12.11 -7.73 11.28
N THR A 11 -11.05 -7.40 12.05
CA THR A 11 -9.65 -7.61 11.61
C THR A 11 -8.98 -8.80 12.29
N ARG A 12 -9.68 -9.59 13.12
CA ARG A 12 -9.09 -10.77 13.77
C ARG A 12 -8.68 -11.82 12.75
N VAL A 13 -7.39 -12.16 12.69
CA VAL A 13 -6.86 -13.26 11.89
C VAL A 13 -7.24 -14.60 12.55
N ARG A 14 -8.14 -15.34 11.91
CA ARG A 14 -8.67 -16.62 12.46
C ARG A 14 -7.87 -17.84 11.99
N ARG A 15 -7.38 -17.84 10.74
CA ARG A 15 -6.57 -18.93 10.20
C ARG A 15 -5.09 -18.60 10.31
N LEU A 16 -4.30 -19.48 10.89
CA LEU A 16 -2.88 -19.32 11.18
C LEU A 16 -2.64 -18.04 12.02
N PRO A 17 -3.24 -17.95 13.23
CA PRO A 17 -3.18 -16.76 14.07
C PRO A 17 -1.75 -16.45 14.55
N GLU A 18 -0.84 -17.42 14.53
CA GLU A 18 0.59 -17.26 14.82
C GLU A 18 1.32 -16.37 13.79
N LYS A 19 0.72 -16.15 12.62
CA LYS A 19 1.23 -15.25 11.58
C LYS A 19 0.67 -13.83 11.70
N ALA A 20 -0.24 -13.60 12.66
CA ALA A 20 -0.85 -12.29 12.88
C ALA A 20 0.06 -11.39 13.71
N ALA A 21 0.08 -10.10 13.39
CA ALA A 21 0.62 -9.04 14.22
C ALA A 21 -0.39 -7.89 14.33
N TYR A 22 -0.47 -7.30 15.51
CA TYR A 22 -1.42 -6.23 15.84
C TYR A 22 -0.71 -4.99 16.39
N ASP A 23 0.61 -5.03 16.52
CA ASP A 23 1.40 -3.90 16.96
C ASP A 23 1.57 -2.87 15.85
N GLU A 24 1.56 -1.59 16.22
CA GLU A 24 1.67 -0.46 15.28
C GLU A 24 2.94 -0.51 14.44
N ALA A 25 4.07 -0.91 15.03
CA ALA A 25 5.35 -0.89 14.33
C ALA A 25 5.32 -1.83 13.11
N THR A 26 4.81 -3.06 13.29
CA THR A 26 4.65 -4.03 12.20
C THR A 26 3.63 -3.54 11.17
N ILE A 27 2.45 -3.08 11.61
CA ILE A 27 1.39 -2.61 10.72
C ILE A 27 1.86 -1.41 9.91
N PHE A 28 2.44 -0.40 10.56
CA PHE A 28 2.89 0.83 9.90
C PHE A 28 4.05 0.56 8.95
N SER A 29 5.00 -0.31 9.30
CA SER A 29 6.11 -0.66 8.41
C SER A 29 5.63 -1.31 7.09
N ILE A 30 4.56 -2.09 7.13
CA ILE A 30 3.97 -2.71 5.93
C ILE A 30 3.18 -1.68 5.12
N LEU A 31 2.40 -0.83 5.78
CA LEU A 31 1.65 0.24 5.12
C LEU A 31 2.58 1.23 4.42
N ASP A 32 3.67 1.64 5.08
CA ASP A 32 4.62 2.61 4.53
C ASP A 32 5.49 2.03 3.40
N ALA A 33 5.71 0.71 3.39
CA ALA A 33 6.45 0.05 2.32
C ALA A 33 5.59 -0.23 1.07
N ALA A 34 4.25 -0.21 1.19
CA ALA A 34 3.34 -0.48 0.10
C ALA A 34 2.94 0.82 -0.62
N LEU A 35 3.14 0.90 -1.93
CA LEU A 35 2.65 2.04 -2.73
C LEU A 35 1.16 1.93 -3.06
N ILE A 36 0.67 0.70 -3.26
CA ILE A 36 -0.70 0.44 -3.71
C ILE A 36 -1.49 -0.18 -2.58
N CYS A 37 -2.63 0.40 -2.28
CA CYS A 37 -3.67 -0.22 -1.46
C CYS A 37 -4.90 -0.57 -2.31
N HIS A 38 -5.77 -1.40 -1.76
CA HIS A 38 -7.09 -1.67 -2.30
C HIS A 38 -8.13 -1.13 -1.32
N VAL A 39 -8.83 -0.07 -1.73
CA VAL A 39 -9.97 0.45 -0.97
C VAL A 39 -11.20 -0.36 -1.35
N ALA A 40 -11.92 -0.87 -0.36
CA ALA A 40 -13.15 -1.65 -0.56
C ALA A 40 -14.39 -0.89 -0.05
N GLY A 41 -15.49 -1.07 -0.75
CA GLY A 41 -16.79 -0.49 -0.42
C GLY A 41 -17.89 -1.12 -1.25
N VAL A 42 -19.12 -0.59 -1.12
CA VAL A 42 -20.28 -1.06 -1.87
C VAL A 42 -20.79 0.08 -2.75
N VAL A 43 -20.84 -0.15 -4.06
CA VAL A 43 -21.34 0.80 -5.05
C VAL A 43 -22.56 0.16 -5.75
N ASP A 44 -23.70 0.80 -5.69
CA ASP A 44 -24.96 0.31 -6.28
C ASP A 44 -25.30 -1.15 -5.89
N GLY A 45 -25.03 -1.50 -4.61
CA GLY A 45 -25.27 -2.82 -4.07
C GLY A 45 -24.20 -3.87 -4.42
N LEU A 46 -23.15 -3.51 -5.16
CA LEU A 46 -22.04 -4.40 -5.53
C LEU A 46 -20.81 -4.11 -4.69
N ALA A 47 -20.18 -5.16 -4.13
CA ALA A 47 -18.89 -5.06 -3.46
C ALA A 47 -17.82 -4.76 -4.50
N MET A 48 -17.06 -3.69 -4.30
CA MET A 48 -15.97 -3.26 -5.17
C MET A 48 -14.68 -3.09 -4.38
N ALA A 49 -13.54 -3.34 -5.04
CA ALA A 49 -12.22 -3.01 -4.54
C ALA A 49 -11.46 -2.24 -5.62
N LEU A 50 -10.92 -1.08 -5.28
CA LEU A 50 -10.18 -0.20 -6.19
C LEU A 50 -8.71 -0.12 -5.76
N PRO A 51 -7.76 -0.54 -6.63
CA PRO A 51 -6.34 -0.26 -6.38
C PRO A 51 -6.07 1.23 -6.54
N THR A 52 -5.39 1.82 -5.57
CA THR A 52 -4.99 3.23 -5.61
C THR A 52 -3.73 3.48 -4.79
N LEU A 53 -3.08 4.62 -5.02
CA LEU A 53 -2.01 5.12 -4.16
C LEU A 53 -2.58 5.52 -2.80
N HIS A 54 -1.83 5.27 -1.74
CA HIS A 54 -2.14 5.80 -0.41
C HIS A 54 -0.91 6.43 0.24
N GLN A 55 -1.13 7.26 1.23
CA GLN A 55 -0.11 7.71 2.16
C GLN A 55 -0.62 7.58 3.59
N ARG A 56 0.27 7.35 4.53
CA ARG A 56 -0.05 7.31 5.95
C ARG A 56 0.55 8.52 6.68
N VAL A 57 -0.26 9.19 7.48
CA VAL A 57 0.21 10.21 8.42
C VAL A 57 -0.34 9.86 9.80
N GLY A 58 0.52 9.48 10.71
CA GLY A 58 0.10 9.02 12.03
C GLY A 58 -0.80 7.77 11.93
N ARG A 59 -1.98 7.83 12.52
CA ARG A 59 -3.02 6.78 12.46
C ARG A 59 -4.09 7.05 11.39
N VAL A 60 -3.75 7.73 10.32
CA VAL A 60 -4.68 8.03 9.22
C VAL A 60 -4.04 7.63 7.89
N LEU A 61 -4.82 6.93 7.07
CA LEU A 61 -4.51 6.65 5.68
C LEU A 61 -5.28 7.62 4.80
N TYR A 62 -4.58 8.19 3.83
CA TYR A 62 -5.20 9.08 2.85
C TYR A 62 -5.16 8.42 1.49
N VAL A 63 -6.26 8.54 0.76
CA VAL A 63 -6.37 8.16 -0.65
C VAL A 63 -7.02 9.32 -1.42
N HIS A 64 -6.76 9.41 -2.71
CA HIS A 64 -7.31 10.47 -3.52
C HIS A 64 -7.82 9.97 -4.87
N GLY A 65 -8.66 10.77 -5.50
CA GLY A 65 -9.19 10.46 -6.83
C GLY A 65 -9.98 11.63 -7.40
N SER A 66 -10.60 11.39 -8.55
CA SER A 66 -11.55 12.35 -9.12
C SER A 66 -12.77 12.52 -8.21
N LYS A 67 -13.33 13.71 -8.13
CA LYS A 67 -14.61 13.96 -7.45
C LYS A 67 -15.77 13.10 -7.98
N SER A 68 -15.66 12.54 -9.17
CA SER A 68 -16.65 11.62 -9.76
C SER A 68 -16.36 10.14 -9.45
N ASN A 69 -15.34 9.81 -8.64
CA ASN A 69 -15.04 8.43 -8.28
C ASN A 69 -16.17 7.85 -7.41
N ALA A 70 -16.92 6.90 -7.98
CA ALA A 70 -18.11 6.33 -7.35
C ALA A 70 -17.78 5.59 -6.05
N LEU A 71 -16.65 4.85 -6.00
CA LEU A 71 -16.27 4.11 -4.80
C LEU A 71 -15.85 5.05 -3.67
N LEU A 72 -15.03 6.08 -3.94
CA LEU A 72 -14.63 7.05 -2.91
C LEU A 72 -15.84 7.82 -2.36
N ARG A 73 -16.84 8.11 -3.19
CA ARG A 73 -18.10 8.69 -2.71
C ARG A 73 -18.88 7.71 -1.85
N ALA A 74 -19.01 6.47 -2.30
CA ALA A 74 -19.75 5.45 -1.56
C ALA A 74 -19.16 5.17 -0.16
N VAL A 75 -17.83 5.16 -0.01
CA VAL A 75 -17.21 5.00 1.30
C VAL A 75 -17.39 6.23 2.19
N LEU A 76 -17.43 7.45 1.61
CA LEU A 76 -17.75 8.66 2.37
C LEU A 76 -19.21 8.68 2.81
N ASP A 77 -20.14 8.27 1.94
CA ASP A 77 -21.57 8.19 2.26
C ASP A 77 -21.83 7.12 3.33
N ALA A 78 -21.07 6.02 3.32
CA ALA A 78 -21.10 4.99 4.36
C ALA A 78 -20.46 5.45 5.69
N GLY A 79 -19.55 6.44 5.64
CA GLY A 79 -18.80 6.93 6.79
C GLY A 79 -17.71 5.98 7.26
N GLU A 80 -17.48 4.89 6.52
CA GLU A 80 -16.47 3.88 6.88
C GLU A 80 -15.86 3.25 5.61
N ALA A 81 -14.61 2.75 5.73
CA ALA A 81 -13.92 2.05 4.66
C ALA A 81 -13.11 0.87 5.19
N SER A 82 -12.93 -0.13 4.34
CA SER A 82 -11.89 -1.15 4.51
C SER A 82 -10.80 -0.92 3.46
N LEU A 83 -9.54 -1.10 3.89
CA LEU A 83 -8.38 -0.96 3.04
C LEU A 83 -7.43 -2.13 3.26
N SER A 84 -6.83 -2.64 2.21
CA SER A 84 -5.79 -3.66 2.32
C SER A 84 -4.56 -3.33 1.48
N VAL A 85 -3.39 -3.78 1.97
CA VAL A 85 -2.13 -3.77 1.24
C VAL A 85 -1.53 -5.17 1.27
N THR A 86 -0.73 -5.50 0.26
CA THR A 86 0.04 -6.75 0.23
C THR A 86 1.39 -6.50 -0.44
N LEU A 87 2.45 -6.93 0.24
CA LEU A 87 3.80 -6.99 -0.28
C LEU A 87 4.13 -8.46 -0.60
N PHE A 88 4.52 -8.73 -1.83
CA PHE A 88 4.97 -10.04 -2.26
C PHE A 88 6.47 -10.17 -2.00
N ASP A 89 6.85 -11.09 -1.09
CA ASP A 89 8.24 -11.26 -0.64
C ASP A 89 8.91 -12.50 -1.29
N GLY A 90 8.15 -13.37 -2.00
CA GLY A 90 8.73 -14.50 -2.72
C GLY A 90 7.84 -15.73 -2.83
N LEU A 91 8.42 -16.79 -3.38
CA LEU A 91 7.78 -18.10 -3.51
C LEU A 91 8.25 -19.01 -2.39
N ARG A 92 7.35 -19.81 -1.83
CA ARG A 92 7.63 -20.87 -0.87
C ARG A 92 7.24 -22.18 -1.53
N LEU A 93 8.22 -22.93 -2.00
CA LEU A 93 8.05 -24.16 -2.77
C LEU A 93 8.33 -25.35 -1.85
N ALA A 94 7.29 -26.07 -1.50
CA ALA A 94 7.35 -27.26 -0.70
C ALA A 94 7.52 -28.53 -1.57
N ARG A 95 7.70 -29.68 -0.94
CA ARG A 95 7.75 -30.96 -1.65
C ARG A 95 6.39 -31.40 -2.17
N SER A 96 5.31 -30.86 -1.59
CA SER A 96 3.95 -31.06 -2.07
C SER A 96 3.37 -29.79 -2.67
N GLY A 97 2.42 -29.92 -3.61
CA GLY A 97 1.68 -28.78 -4.13
C GLY A 97 0.75 -28.16 -3.09
N PHE A 98 0.31 -28.95 -2.10
CA PHE A 98 -0.58 -28.51 -1.04
C PHE A 98 0.11 -27.52 -0.08
N GLU A 99 1.37 -27.75 0.28
CA GLU A 99 2.17 -26.92 1.17
C GLU A 99 2.92 -25.78 0.45
N SER A 100 2.96 -25.82 -0.89
CA SER A 100 3.54 -24.75 -1.68
C SER A 100 2.67 -23.49 -1.59
N SER A 101 3.31 -22.31 -1.41
CA SER A 101 2.63 -21.05 -1.15
C SER A 101 3.52 -19.85 -1.55
N ILE A 102 3.17 -18.66 -1.07
CA ILE A 102 3.95 -17.43 -1.20
C ILE A 102 4.43 -16.92 0.15
N ALA A 103 5.56 -16.23 0.14
CA ALA A 103 5.98 -15.35 1.21
C ALA A 103 5.38 -13.96 0.97
N PHE A 104 4.76 -13.38 1.99
CA PHE A 104 4.10 -12.08 1.88
C PHE A 104 3.93 -11.41 3.24
N ARG A 105 3.78 -10.09 3.20
CA ARG A 105 3.30 -9.28 4.32
C ARG A 105 2.05 -8.55 3.84
N SER A 106 1.00 -8.56 4.64
CA SER A 106 -0.24 -7.85 4.31
C SER A 106 -0.81 -7.16 5.53
N VAL A 107 -1.57 -6.10 5.29
CA VAL A 107 -2.35 -5.39 6.32
C VAL A 107 -3.77 -5.23 5.82
N VAL A 108 -4.73 -5.42 6.73
CA VAL A 108 -6.12 -5.01 6.55
C VAL A 108 -6.43 -3.96 7.60
N VAL A 109 -7.03 -2.86 7.17
CA VAL A 109 -7.48 -1.75 8.03
C VAL A 109 -8.97 -1.58 7.85
N VAL A 110 -9.67 -1.30 8.95
CA VAL A 110 -11.05 -0.83 8.95
C VAL A 110 -11.12 0.43 9.81
N GLY A 111 -11.80 1.46 9.31
CA GLY A 111 -11.92 2.71 10.03
C GLY A 111 -12.89 3.69 9.42
N ALA A 112 -13.15 4.78 10.13
CA ALA A 112 -14.00 5.86 9.68
C ALA A 112 -13.42 6.54 8.45
N ALA A 113 -14.28 6.85 7.47
CA ALA A 113 -13.93 7.56 6.25
C ALA A 113 -14.52 8.96 6.25
N THR A 114 -13.69 9.98 6.07
CA THR A 114 -14.09 11.38 6.01
C THR A 114 -13.44 12.12 4.84
N GLU A 115 -14.13 13.09 4.27
CA GLU A 115 -13.54 13.93 3.23
C GLU A 115 -12.65 15.01 3.84
N VAL A 116 -11.42 15.16 3.33
CA VAL A 116 -10.59 16.33 3.60
C VAL A 116 -11.12 17.48 2.76
N THR A 117 -11.67 18.51 3.40
CA THR A 117 -12.28 19.66 2.71
C THR A 117 -11.42 20.91 2.70
N ASP A 118 -10.48 21.05 3.66
CA ASP A 118 -9.58 22.21 3.74
C ASP A 118 -8.59 22.20 2.56
N PRO A 119 -8.57 23.26 1.71
CA PRO A 119 -7.68 23.34 0.57
C PRO A 119 -6.19 23.31 0.93
N GLU A 120 -5.81 23.91 2.07
CA GLU A 120 -4.40 23.93 2.49
C GLU A 120 -3.94 22.56 3.00
N GLU A 121 -4.81 21.85 3.69
CA GLU A 121 -4.54 20.45 4.06
C GLU A 121 -4.42 19.58 2.80
N LYS A 122 -5.31 19.73 1.83
CA LYS A 122 -5.19 19.02 0.54
C LYS A 122 -3.84 19.28 -0.13
N ARG A 123 -3.35 20.53 -0.17
CA ARG A 123 -2.06 20.86 -0.78
C ARG A 123 -0.91 20.11 -0.10
N ARG A 124 -0.87 20.12 1.24
CA ARG A 124 0.14 19.36 2.00
C ARG A 124 0.08 17.87 1.74
N LEU A 125 -1.14 17.30 1.65
CA LEU A 125 -1.32 15.89 1.35
C LEU A 125 -0.89 15.54 -0.08
N PHE A 126 -1.09 16.43 -1.07
CA PHE A 126 -0.60 16.20 -2.43
C PHE A 126 0.92 16.14 -2.51
N ASP A 127 1.63 17.02 -1.81
CA ASP A 127 3.09 16.95 -1.70
C ASP A 127 3.50 15.62 -1.05
N GLY A 128 2.79 15.19 0.00
CA GLY A 128 2.99 13.91 0.66
C GLY A 128 2.73 12.70 -0.25
N PHE A 129 1.71 12.73 -1.11
CA PHE A 129 1.49 11.67 -2.11
C PHE A 129 2.62 11.58 -3.11
N VAL A 130 3.15 12.72 -3.57
CA VAL A 130 4.29 12.74 -4.49
C VAL A 130 5.54 12.16 -3.81
N ASP A 131 5.80 12.52 -2.56
CA ASP A 131 6.94 12.00 -1.79
C ASP A 131 6.76 10.53 -1.36
N THR A 132 5.52 10.04 -1.23
CA THR A 132 5.26 8.61 -1.04
C THR A 132 5.67 7.80 -2.28
N VAL A 133 5.44 8.33 -3.49
CA VAL A 133 5.90 7.68 -4.72
C VAL A 133 7.42 7.71 -4.83
N LEU A 134 8.03 8.86 -4.56
CA LEU A 134 9.47 9.04 -4.64
C LEU A 134 9.94 10.12 -3.65
N PRO A 135 10.62 9.76 -2.56
CA PRO A 135 11.06 10.70 -1.53
C PRO A 135 11.89 11.87 -2.07
N GLY A 136 11.46 13.09 -1.75
CA GLY A 136 12.07 14.34 -2.19
C GLY A 136 11.57 14.84 -3.55
N ARG A 137 10.67 14.13 -4.22
CA ARG A 137 10.15 14.51 -5.53
C ARG A 137 9.23 15.72 -5.46
N ALA A 138 8.49 15.91 -4.38
CA ALA A 138 7.59 17.06 -4.23
C ALA A 138 8.31 18.40 -4.38
N ALA A 139 9.55 18.51 -3.89
CA ALA A 139 10.38 19.71 -4.04
C ALA A 139 10.91 19.94 -5.47
N GLU A 140 10.84 18.96 -6.34
CA GLU A 140 11.36 19.00 -7.72
C GLU A 140 10.26 19.23 -8.77
N VAL A 141 9.01 19.26 -8.36
CA VAL A 141 7.85 19.50 -9.25
C VAL A 141 7.18 20.83 -8.93
N ARG A 142 6.39 21.34 -9.86
CA ARG A 142 5.58 22.53 -9.57
C ARG A 142 4.54 22.23 -8.49
N ALA A 143 4.19 23.22 -7.72
CA ALA A 143 3.08 23.14 -6.77
C ALA A 143 1.77 22.81 -7.50
N ILE A 144 0.87 22.10 -6.78
CA ILE A 144 -0.47 21.79 -7.27
C ILE A 144 -1.26 23.09 -7.52
N LEU A 145 -2.00 23.14 -8.61
CA LEU A 145 -2.83 24.29 -8.97
C LEU A 145 -4.19 24.21 -8.28
N GLU A 146 -4.80 25.37 -8.03
CA GLU A 146 -6.12 25.45 -7.39
C GLU A 146 -7.19 24.62 -8.12
N ARG A 147 -7.20 24.65 -9.47
CA ARG A 147 -8.11 23.82 -10.27
C ARG A 147 -7.93 22.32 -10.02
N GLU A 148 -6.68 21.87 -9.78
CA GLU A 148 -6.35 20.46 -9.53
C GLU A 148 -6.83 20.05 -8.13
N VAL A 149 -6.65 20.91 -7.11
CA VAL A 149 -7.21 20.74 -5.77
C VAL A 149 -8.74 20.65 -5.84
N ASN A 150 -9.37 21.53 -6.64
CA ASN A 150 -10.82 21.58 -6.77
C ASN A 150 -11.43 20.39 -7.53
N LEU A 151 -10.69 19.72 -8.39
CA LEU A 151 -11.12 18.52 -9.14
C LEU A 151 -10.92 17.21 -8.39
N THR A 152 -10.17 17.24 -7.28
CA THR A 152 -9.76 16.03 -6.57
C THR A 152 -10.48 15.91 -5.23
N ILE A 153 -10.97 14.70 -4.95
CA ILE A 153 -11.43 14.28 -3.63
C ILE A 153 -10.26 13.61 -2.90
N VAL A 154 -10.09 13.95 -1.62
CA VAL A 154 -9.16 13.28 -0.71
C VAL A 154 -9.96 12.69 0.43
N VAL A 155 -9.82 11.41 0.67
CA VAL A 155 -10.49 10.67 1.74
C VAL A 155 -9.47 10.31 2.81
N ALA A 156 -9.75 10.71 4.04
CA ALA A 156 -9.03 10.30 5.24
C ALA A 156 -9.73 9.06 5.81
N ILE A 157 -8.98 8.00 6.04
CA ILE A 157 -9.46 6.74 6.62
C ILE A 157 -8.68 6.53 7.92
N SER A 158 -9.36 6.59 9.06
CA SER A 158 -8.72 6.32 10.35
C SER A 158 -8.30 4.86 10.47
N ILE A 159 -7.19 4.60 11.16
CA ILE A 159 -6.76 3.24 11.49
C ILE A 159 -7.36 2.89 12.85
N ASP A 160 -8.66 2.56 12.86
CA ASP A 160 -9.37 2.26 14.12
C ASP A 160 -9.12 0.83 14.56
N GLU A 161 -9.13 -0.10 13.60
CA GLU A 161 -8.68 -1.47 13.81
C GLU A 161 -7.87 -1.96 12.60
N ALA A 162 -6.81 -2.71 12.89
CA ALA A 162 -5.97 -3.28 11.86
C ALA A 162 -5.39 -4.63 12.26
N SER A 163 -5.02 -5.42 11.26
CA SER A 163 -4.21 -6.62 11.45
C SER A 163 -3.18 -6.75 10.34
N ALA A 164 -1.97 -7.12 10.72
CA ALA A 164 -0.98 -7.60 9.77
C ALA A 164 -0.99 -9.13 9.73
N LYS A 165 -0.67 -9.69 8.57
CA LYS A 165 -0.34 -11.11 8.41
C LYS A 165 0.99 -11.22 7.71
N VAL A 166 1.94 -11.88 8.38
CA VAL A 166 3.30 -12.08 7.89
C VAL A 166 3.53 -13.57 7.64
N SER A 167 3.72 -13.94 6.40
CA SER A 167 4.00 -15.31 5.99
C SER A 167 5.36 -15.39 5.32
N GLY A 168 6.32 -15.98 6.00
CA GLY A 168 7.70 -16.15 5.54
C GLY A 168 8.33 -17.37 6.19
N GLY A 169 9.65 -17.49 6.04
CA GLY A 169 10.43 -18.59 6.60
C GLY A 169 10.41 -19.87 5.75
N PRO A 170 10.90 -21.00 6.30
CA PRO A 170 10.97 -22.27 5.58
C PRO A 170 9.60 -22.81 5.22
N THR A 171 9.57 -23.76 4.29
CA THR A 171 8.37 -24.52 3.94
C THR A 171 7.95 -25.43 5.12
N SER A 172 6.66 -25.73 5.18
CA SER A 172 6.08 -26.61 6.20
C SER A 172 5.68 -27.92 5.54
N ASP A 173 6.69 -28.72 5.11
CA ASP A 173 6.42 -30.04 4.55
C ASP A 173 5.94 -30.99 5.64
N ASP A 174 4.98 -31.87 5.32
CA ASP A 174 4.60 -32.96 6.19
C ASP A 174 5.81 -33.88 6.46
N PRO A 175 5.89 -34.52 7.65
CA PRO A 175 7.01 -35.39 7.99
C PRO A 175 7.24 -36.52 6.97
N GLU A 176 6.20 -37.03 6.36
CA GLU A 176 6.26 -38.09 5.34
C GLU A 176 6.91 -37.59 4.04
N ASP A 177 6.70 -36.34 3.69
CA ASP A 177 7.26 -35.73 2.48
C ASP A 177 8.74 -35.32 2.64
N GLN A 178 9.23 -35.14 3.85
CA GLN A 178 10.61 -34.70 4.10
C GLN A 178 11.67 -35.68 3.56
N ALA A 179 11.32 -36.97 3.43
CA ALA A 179 12.21 -37.98 2.86
C ALA A 179 12.24 -38.01 1.33
N LEU A 180 11.36 -37.25 0.66
CA LEU A 180 11.28 -37.21 -0.79
C LEU A 180 12.46 -36.42 -1.37
N ALA A 181 13.10 -36.94 -2.41
CA ALA A 181 14.20 -36.29 -3.16
C ALA A 181 13.66 -35.19 -4.08
N ILE A 182 12.82 -34.30 -3.55
CA ILE A 182 12.23 -33.15 -4.24
C ILE A 182 12.82 -31.89 -3.64
N TRP A 183 13.25 -30.95 -4.49
CA TRP A 183 13.75 -29.66 -4.00
C TRP A 183 12.63 -28.88 -3.31
N SER A 184 12.90 -28.31 -2.15
CA SER A 184 12.01 -27.39 -1.43
C SER A 184 12.79 -26.22 -0.87
N GLY A 185 12.15 -25.05 -0.77
CA GLY A 185 12.80 -23.86 -0.27
C GLY A 185 12.04 -22.58 -0.64
N THR A 186 12.67 -21.44 -0.36
CA THR A 186 12.11 -20.11 -0.65
C THR A 186 12.91 -19.46 -1.77
N VAL A 187 12.22 -18.89 -2.75
CA VAL A 187 12.79 -18.01 -3.77
C VAL A 187 12.35 -16.59 -3.45
N PRO A 188 13.25 -15.73 -2.92
CA PRO A 188 12.89 -14.36 -2.56
C PRO A 188 12.60 -13.52 -3.81
N ALA A 189 11.62 -12.61 -3.70
CA ALA A 189 11.32 -11.60 -4.70
C ALA A 189 11.79 -10.23 -4.22
N ARG A 190 12.20 -9.39 -5.17
CA ARG A 190 12.57 -7.99 -4.94
C ARG A 190 12.05 -7.14 -6.07
N VAL A 191 11.63 -5.91 -5.75
CA VAL A 191 11.38 -4.87 -6.76
C VAL A 191 12.72 -4.24 -7.11
N VAL A 192 13.02 -4.14 -8.40
CA VAL A 192 14.22 -3.51 -8.93
C VAL A 192 13.79 -2.43 -9.91
N TYR A 193 14.29 -1.22 -9.73
CA TYR A 193 14.07 -0.13 -10.67
C TYR A 193 15.06 -0.25 -11.83
N GLY A 194 14.56 -0.13 -13.07
CA GLY A 194 15.38 -0.16 -14.27
C GLY A 194 15.95 1.21 -14.63
N GLU A 195 16.67 1.26 -15.75
CA GLU A 195 17.17 2.52 -16.31
C GLU A 195 16.03 3.50 -16.59
N PRO A 196 16.16 4.77 -16.19
CA PRO A 196 15.16 5.80 -16.45
C PRO A 196 14.97 6.03 -17.96
N VAL A 197 13.72 6.05 -18.41
CA VAL A 197 13.37 6.35 -19.80
C VAL A 197 12.76 7.76 -19.84
N PRO A 198 13.47 8.75 -20.42
CA PRO A 198 12.96 10.10 -20.56
C PRO A 198 11.68 10.16 -21.41
N ASP A 199 10.76 11.07 -21.04
CA ASP A 199 9.64 11.41 -21.92
C ASP A 199 10.13 12.04 -23.21
N THR A 200 9.50 11.71 -24.33
CA THR A 200 9.81 12.23 -25.66
C THR A 200 9.06 13.53 -25.98
N ASN A 201 8.25 14.04 -25.04
CA ASN A 201 7.41 15.23 -25.23
C ASN A 201 8.03 16.49 -24.61
N GLY A 202 7.63 17.65 -25.12
CA GLY A 202 7.93 18.95 -24.53
C GLY A 202 9.42 19.25 -24.37
N ALA A 203 9.80 19.74 -23.19
CA ALA A 203 11.18 20.14 -22.89
C ALA A 203 12.15 18.93 -22.84
N MET A 204 11.67 17.74 -22.44
CA MET A 204 12.49 16.53 -22.40
C MET A 204 12.99 16.10 -23.78
N ALA A 205 12.20 16.34 -24.85
CA ALA A 205 12.60 16.03 -26.23
C ALA A 205 13.86 16.82 -26.70
N ARG A 206 14.20 17.92 -26.02
CA ARG A 206 15.39 18.73 -26.32
C ARG A 206 16.68 18.24 -25.64
N GLY A 207 16.57 17.28 -24.72
CA GLY A 207 17.73 16.71 -24.02
C GLY A 207 18.41 17.60 -22.98
N ASP A 208 17.82 18.76 -22.65
CA ASP A 208 18.44 19.79 -21.81
C ASP A 208 18.14 19.63 -20.31
N ILE A 209 17.31 18.64 -19.91
CA ILE A 209 16.88 18.46 -18.53
C ILE A 209 17.63 17.29 -17.89
N ALA A 210 18.45 17.62 -16.89
CA ALA A 210 19.20 16.64 -16.12
C ALA A 210 18.27 15.74 -15.27
N LEU A 211 18.73 14.52 -14.99
CA LEU A 211 18.04 13.60 -14.11
C LEU A 211 17.94 14.23 -12.69
N PRO A 212 16.74 14.28 -12.08
CA PRO A 212 16.55 14.86 -10.74
C PRO A 212 17.26 14.06 -9.66
N ASP A 213 17.57 14.73 -8.53
CA ASP A 213 18.26 14.11 -7.40
C ASP A 213 17.46 12.98 -6.75
N SER A 214 16.13 13.10 -6.70
CA SER A 214 15.27 12.06 -6.20
C SER A 214 15.42 10.75 -6.96
N ILE A 215 15.50 10.81 -8.31
CA ILE A 215 15.69 9.61 -9.15
C ILE A 215 17.11 9.07 -9.02
N ARG A 216 18.13 9.93 -8.96
CA ARG A 216 19.53 9.48 -8.73
C ARG A 216 19.65 8.67 -7.44
N ARG A 217 19.09 9.18 -6.33
CA ARG A 217 19.08 8.48 -5.04
C ARG A 217 18.34 7.13 -5.10
N LEU A 218 17.22 7.07 -5.83
CA LEU A 218 16.48 5.82 -6.03
C LEU A 218 17.34 4.73 -6.67
N LEU A 219 18.11 5.11 -7.69
CA LEU A 219 18.97 4.17 -8.44
C LEU A 219 20.23 3.76 -7.68
N GLU A 220 20.76 4.63 -6.80
CA GLU A 220 21.91 4.35 -5.95
C GLU A 220 21.58 3.46 -4.74
N GLY A 221 20.33 3.44 -4.30
CA GLY A 221 19.85 2.70 -3.12
C GLY A 221 19.22 1.34 -3.41
N GLY A 222 19.21 0.87 -4.68
CA GLY A 222 18.61 -0.37 -5.16
C GLY A 222 19.53 -1.58 -5.18
#